data_66c55746b125de266b0a9f2634ce8aaf
#
_entry.id   66c55746b125de266b0a9f2634ce8aaf
#
_cell.length_a   1.000
_cell.length_b   1.000
_cell.length_c   1.000
_cell.angle_alpha   90.00
_cell.angle_beta   90.00
_cell.angle_gamma   90.00
#
_symmetry.space_group_name_H-M   'P 1'
#
loop_
_entity.id
_entity.type
_entity.pdbx_description
1 polymer ?
#
loop_
_entity_poly.entity_id
_entity_poly.type
_entity_poly.pdbx_seq_one_letter_code
_entity_poly.pdbx_strand_id
1 'polypeptide(L)'
;MKNSHRARYLAALCILVLILGVSCKRRASQDAGASCPPAEIQFAVAPFTNPSADYQLLAGYLPDDANKVPVGELSRLDALLADAMASECNVTVRPASAMAKCLPAQAESGEMNRMGTLQYWQKVGQCARAQYLIIPQIITLRERVGSAAGVEKPAKVNLSVFVMNVETGGIQNYAHFEEEQRTLMDNVLEAGKFLERKGRWLTALELAKEGLSKCVTELKL
;
A
#
# COMPACT_ATOMS: atom_id res chain seq x y z
N MET A 1 2.60 75.72 17.84
CA MET A 1 2.58 75.05 16.54
C MET A 1 3.52 73.81 16.42
N LYS A 2 4.03 73.21 17.50
CA LYS A 2 5.04 72.13 17.44
C LYS A 2 4.48 70.75 17.70
N ASN A 3 3.19 70.63 18.12
CA ASN A 3 2.56 69.33 18.46
C ASN A 3 1.79 68.65 17.32
N SER A 4 1.46 69.39 16.27
CA SER A 4 0.67 68.85 15.14
C SER A 4 1.48 67.89 14.26
N HIS A 5 2.79 68.10 14.13
CA HIS A 5 3.64 67.24 13.32
C HIS A 5 3.92 65.87 13.99
N ARG A 6 4.07 65.85 15.31
CA ARG A 6 4.30 64.60 16.06
C ARG A 6 3.09 63.64 16.00
N ALA A 7 1.88 64.18 16.05
CA ALA A 7 0.66 63.38 15.90
C ALA A 7 0.51 62.77 14.50
N ARG A 8 0.93 63.53 13.45
CA ARG A 8 0.91 63.04 12.06
C ARG A 8 1.93 61.93 11.79
N TYR A 9 3.11 62.01 12.39
CA TYR A 9 4.15 60.95 12.27
C TYR A 9 3.79 59.70 13.06
N LEU A 10 3.15 59.81 14.22
CA LEU A 10 2.63 58.66 14.98
C LEU A 10 1.52 57.95 14.24
N ALA A 11 0.59 58.70 13.62
CA ALA A 11 -0.48 58.09 12.79
C ALA A 11 0.09 57.41 11.54
N ALA A 12 1.07 58.00 10.87
CA ALA A 12 1.70 57.39 9.70
C ALA A 12 2.53 56.14 10.08
N LEU A 13 3.17 56.10 11.24
CA LEU A 13 3.90 54.93 11.74
C LEU A 13 2.98 53.77 12.09
N CYS A 14 1.80 54.04 12.71
CA CYS A 14 0.81 53.03 13.01
C CYS A 14 0.19 52.41 11.73
N ILE A 15 -0.01 53.22 10.69
CA ILE A 15 -0.54 52.71 9.41
C ILE A 15 0.52 51.86 8.71
N LEU A 16 1.81 52.21 8.79
CA LEU A 16 2.89 51.43 8.17
C LEU A 16 3.06 50.07 8.87
N VAL A 17 2.88 49.98 10.18
CA VAL A 17 2.96 48.74 10.97
C VAL A 17 1.75 47.84 10.67
N LEU A 18 0.58 48.42 10.40
CA LEU A 18 -0.61 47.65 10.00
C LEU A 18 -0.51 47.04 8.58
N ILE A 19 0.24 47.69 7.68
CA ILE A 19 0.44 47.16 6.32
C ILE A 19 1.49 46.03 6.28
N LEU A 20 2.45 46.01 7.20
CA LEU A 20 3.46 44.95 7.31
C LEU A 20 2.97 43.72 8.07
N GLY A 21 1.83 43.77 8.75
CA GLY A 21 1.24 42.66 9.52
C GLY A 21 0.40 41.68 8.69
N VAL A 22 0.17 41.94 7.40
CA VAL A 22 -0.70 41.07 6.55
C VAL A 22 0.12 40.41 5.44
N SER A 23 1.05 39.56 5.81
CA SER A 23 1.67 38.64 4.83
C SER A 23 2.43 37.49 5.48
N CYS A 24 1.90 36.92 6.55
CA CYS A 24 2.16 35.52 6.87
C CYS A 24 0.87 34.74 6.67
N LYS A 25 0.38 34.70 5.44
CA LYS A 25 -0.43 33.57 5.01
C LYS A 25 0.52 32.37 5.08
N ARG A 26 0.54 31.68 6.23
CA ARG A 26 1.02 30.32 6.29
C ARG A 26 0.36 29.62 5.11
N ARG A 27 1.15 29.35 4.06
CA ARG A 27 0.84 28.23 3.19
C ARG A 27 0.72 27.07 4.14
N ALA A 28 -0.52 26.72 4.47
CA ALA A 28 -0.81 25.38 4.91
C ALA A 28 -0.03 24.52 3.93
N SER A 29 0.95 23.77 4.40
CA SER A 29 1.44 22.62 3.68
C SER A 29 0.16 21.93 3.21
N GLN A 30 -0.12 22.00 1.91
CA GLN A 30 -1.02 21.05 1.33
C GLN A 30 -0.40 19.73 1.75
N ASP A 31 -1.06 19.08 2.71
CA ASP A 31 -0.90 17.66 2.92
C ASP A 31 -0.86 17.11 1.51
N ALA A 32 0.24 16.43 1.20
CA ALA A 32 0.37 15.70 -0.03
C ALA A 32 -0.65 14.56 0.08
N GLY A 33 -1.94 14.92 -0.07
CA GLY A 33 -3.00 13.99 -0.31
C GLY A 33 -2.51 13.15 -1.46
N ALA A 34 -2.47 11.85 -1.28
CA ALA A 34 -2.06 10.92 -2.30
C ALA A 34 -2.76 11.34 -3.59
N SER A 35 -1.99 11.87 -4.55
CA SER A 35 -2.56 12.33 -5.82
C SER A 35 -2.96 11.07 -6.57
N CYS A 36 -4.26 10.81 -6.62
CA CYS A 36 -4.78 9.70 -7.41
C CYS A 36 -4.34 9.84 -8.86
N PRO A 37 -3.98 8.73 -9.52
CA PRO A 37 -3.62 8.75 -10.94
C PRO A 37 -4.76 9.33 -11.79
N PRO A 38 -4.47 9.95 -12.94
CA PRO A 38 -5.49 10.45 -13.84
C PRO A 38 -6.50 9.37 -14.23
N ALA A 39 -7.77 9.72 -14.36
CA ALA A 39 -8.84 8.78 -14.72
C ALA A 39 -8.64 8.06 -16.08
N GLU A 40 -7.75 8.57 -16.93
CA GLU A 40 -7.37 7.97 -18.21
C GLU A 40 -6.44 6.76 -18.05
N ILE A 41 -5.75 6.63 -16.90
CA ILE A 41 -4.84 5.51 -16.65
C ILE A 41 -5.66 4.27 -16.28
N GLN A 42 -5.48 3.21 -17.07
CA GLN A 42 -6.15 1.94 -16.84
C GLN A 42 -5.30 1.01 -16.00
N PHE A 43 -5.76 0.73 -14.79
CA PHE A 43 -5.18 -0.27 -13.93
C PHE A 43 -5.94 -1.59 -14.03
N ALA A 44 -5.21 -2.71 -13.93
CA ALA A 44 -5.78 -4.01 -13.63
C ALA A 44 -5.09 -4.59 -12.41
N VAL A 45 -5.81 -5.35 -11.61
CA VAL A 45 -5.28 -6.04 -10.42
C VAL A 45 -5.25 -7.52 -10.73
N ALA A 46 -4.07 -8.13 -10.63
CA ALA A 46 -3.94 -9.58 -10.66
C ALA A 46 -4.46 -10.19 -9.35
N PRO A 47 -4.97 -11.43 -9.36
CA PRO A 47 -5.26 -12.13 -8.11
C PRO A 47 -4.01 -12.28 -7.23
N PHE A 48 -4.21 -12.30 -5.91
CA PHE A 48 -3.14 -12.63 -4.98
C PHE A 48 -2.50 -13.97 -5.32
N THR A 49 -1.18 -14.00 -5.31
CA THR A 49 -0.41 -15.22 -5.49
C THR A 49 0.43 -15.53 -4.26
N ASN A 50 0.53 -16.82 -3.91
CA ASN A 50 1.48 -17.32 -2.93
C ASN A 50 2.52 -18.13 -3.71
N PRO A 51 3.70 -17.53 -4.06
CA PRO A 51 4.70 -18.17 -4.91
C PRO A 51 5.16 -19.49 -4.33
N SER A 52 5.22 -20.53 -5.15
CA SER A 52 5.69 -21.87 -4.78
C SER A 52 6.96 -22.29 -5.51
N ALA A 53 7.44 -21.46 -6.43
CA ALA A 53 8.68 -21.66 -7.18
C ALA A 53 9.34 -20.31 -7.52
N ASP A 54 10.66 -20.32 -7.70
CA ASP A 54 11.47 -19.11 -7.94
C ASP A 54 10.98 -18.29 -9.12
N TYR A 55 10.51 -18.94 -10.17
CA TYR A 55 9.97 -18.25 -11.36
C TYR A 55 8.65 -17.52 -11.13
N GLN A 56 7.96 -17.79 -10.02
CA GLN A 56 6.72 -17.08 -9.65
C GLN A 56 7.02 -15.85 -8.80
N LEU A 57 8.21 -15.79 -8.19
CA LEU A 57 8.58 -14.80 -7.23
C LEU A 57 9.13 -13.54 -7.91
N LEU A 58 8.51 -12.39 -7.65
CA LEU A 58 8.98 -11.10 -8.15
C LEU A 58 10.08 -10.51 -7.26
N ALA A 59 9.97 -10.68 -5.95
CA ALA A 59 10.99 -10.29 -4.98
C ALA A 59 10.88 -11.09 -3.69
N GLY A 60 11.94 -11.07 -2.86
CA GLY A 60 11.97 -11.74 -1.57
C GLY A 60 12.47 -13.18 -1.67
N TYR A 61 11.85 -14.06 -0.90
CA TYR A 61 12.19 -15.49 -0.79
C TYR A 61 10.92 -16.34 -0.90
N LEU A 62 11.10 -17.59 -1.29
CA LEU A 62 9.99 -18.53 -1.37
C LEU A 62 9.43 -18.84 0.03
N PRO A 63 8.10 -18.91 0.17
CA PRO A 63 7.50 -19.35 1.42
C PRO A 63 7.85 -20.82 1.71
N ASP A 64 8.08 -21.11 2.99
CA ASP A 64 8.18 -22.50 3.46
C ASP A 64 6.84 -23.22 3.27
N ASP A 65 6.85 -24.55 3.24
CA ASP A 65 5.62 -25.35 3.16
C ASP A 65 4.59 -25.03 4.26
N ALA A 66 5.06 -24.64 5.45
CA ALA A 66 4.21 -24.18 6.54
C ALA A 66 3.53 -22.82 6.29
N ASN A 67 3.97 -22.08 5.28
CA ASN A 67 3.45 -20.76 4.89
C ASN A 67 2.60 -20.82 3.60
N LYS A 68 2.18 -22.01 3.19
CA LYS A 68 1.21 -22.14 2.08
C LYS A 68 -0.13 -21.53 2.46
N VAL A 69 -0.57 -20.56 1.66
CA VAL A 69 -1.83 -19.85 1.89
C VAL A 69 -2.96 -20.53 1.13
N PRO A 70 -4.05 -20.95 1.80
CA PRO A 70 -5.20 -21.55 1.15
C PRO A 70 -5.83 -20.60 0.13
N VAL A 71 -6.37 -21.14 -0.96
CA VAL A 71 -7.01 -20.36 -2.04
C VAL A 71 -8.14 -19.46 -1.51
N GLY A 72 -8.90 -19.93 -0.52
CA GLY A 72 -9.96 -19.14 0.11
C GLY A 72 -9.43 -17.89 0.82
N GLU A 73 -8.23 -17.95 1.42
CA GLU A 73 -7.58 -16.80 2.04
C GLU A 73 -7.02 -15.83 0.99
N LEU A 74 -6.50 -16.34 -0.14
CA LEU A 74 -6.07 -15.49 -1.25
C LEU A 74 -7.24 -14.66 -1.79
N SER A 75 -8.43 -15.25 -1.94
CA SER A 75 -9.63 -14.54 -2.38
C SER A 75 -10.09 -13.47 -1.36
N ARG A 76 -9.86 -13.70 -0.06
CA ARG A 76 -10.13 -12.68 0.97
C ARG A 76 -9.13 -11.53 0.88
N LEU A 77 -7.86 -11.82 0.61
CA LEU A 77 -6.84 -10.80 0.37
C LEU A 77 -7.14 -9.96 -0.87
N ASP A 78 -7.67 -10.58 -1.96
CA ASP A 78 -8.13 -9.85 -3.14
C ASP A 78 -9.22 -8.83 -2.79
N ALA A 79 -10.18 -9.22 -1.96
CA ALA A 79 -11.23 -8.32 -1.50
C ALA A 79 -10.68 -7.18 -0.63
N LEU A 80 -9.75 -7.48 0.30
CA LEU A 80 -9.11 -6.46 1.14
C LEU A 80 -8.28 -5.46 0.31
N LEU A 81 -7.57 -5.91 -0.72
CA LEU A 81 -6.84 -5.02 -1.62
C LEU A 81 -7.80 -4.13 -2.42
N ALA A 82 -8.89 -4.69 -2.94
CA ALA A 82 -9.91 -3.92 -3.65
C ALA A 82 -10.52 -2.83 -2.75
N ASP A 83 -10.84 -3.17 -1.50
CA ASP A 83 -11.35 -2.21 -0.51
C ASP A 83 -10.33 -1.11 -0.19
N ALA A 84 -9.05 -1.47 -0.01
CA ALA A 84 -7.98 -0.51 0.26
C ALA A 84 -7.82 0.47 -0.91
N MET A 85 -7.82 -0.02 -2.15
CA MET A 85 -7.72 0.83 -3.33
C MET A 85 -8.93 1.74 -3.51
N ALA A 86 -10.14 1.25 -3.23
CA ALA A 86 -11.36 2.06 -3.34
C ALA A 86 -11.40 3.18 -2.29
N SER A 87 -10.77 3.01 -1.13
CA SER A 87 -10.73 4.02 -0.06
C SER A 87 -9.71 5.13 -0.31
N GLU A 88 -8.61 4.84 -1.01
CA GLU A 88 -7.52 5.79 -1.23
C GLU A 88 -7.66 6.57 -2.54
N CYS A 89 -8.10 5.90 -3.61
CA CYS A 89 -8.20 6.51 -4.93
C CYS A 89 -9.50 6.20 -5.67
N ASN A 90 -10.09 7.22 -6.27
CA ASN A 90 -11.28 7.09 -7.11
C ASN A 90 -10.89 6.68 -8.56
N VAL A 91 -10.17 5.55 -8.70
CA VAL A 91 -9.64 5.06 -9.97
C VAL A 91 -10.49 3.90 -10.49
N THR A 92 -10.77 3.89 -11.78
CA THR A 92 -11.40 2.73 -12.43
C THR A 92 -10.39 1.59 -12.55
N VAL A 93 -10.52 0.61 -11.68
CA VAL A 93 -9.63 -0.54 -11.62
C VAL A 93 -10.37 -1.78 -12.10
N ARG A 94 -9.76 -2.56 -13.00
CA ARG A 94 -10.25 -3.89 -13.35
C ARG A 94 -9.91 -4.85 -12.22
N PRO A 95 -10.91 -5.42 -11.52
CA PRO A 95 -10.67 -6.24 -10.33
C PRO A 95 -10.05 -7.60 -10.67
N ALA A 96 -9.42 -8.23 -9.69
CA ALA A 96 -8.81 -9.55 -9.80
C ALA A 96 -9.77 -10.62 -10.35
N SER A 97 -11.04 -10.58 -9.96
CA SER A 97 -12.08 -11.49 -10.44
C SER A 97 -12.29 -11.45 -11.97
N ALA A 98 -12.08 -10.29 -12.60
CA ALA A 98 -12.18 -10.13 -14.04
C ALA A 98 -10.95 -10.64 -14.80
N MET A 99 -9.87 -10.96 -14.10
CA MET A 99 -8.58 -11.37 -14.66
C MET A 99 -8.49 -12.88 -14.95
N ALA A 100 -9.44 -13.68 -14.49
CA ALA A 100 -9.42 -15.15 -14.62
C ALA A 100 -9.20 -15.66 -16.06
N LYS A 101 -9.71 -14.93 -17.05
CA LYS A 101 -9.55 -15.27 -18.47
C LYS A 101 -8.15 -14.92 -19.02
N CYS A 102 -7.41 -14.05 -18.34
CA CYS A 102 -6.08 -13.62 -18.74
C CYS A 102 -4.97 -14.40 -18.04
N LEU A 103 -5.30 -15.17 -17.02
CA LEU A 103 -4.36 -16.05 -16.35
C LEU A 103 -4.25 -17.35 -17.15
N PRO A 104 -3.09 -17.68 -17.70
CA PRO A 104 -2.90 -18.98 -18.35
C PRO A 104 -3.11 -20.10 -17.34
N ALA A 105 -3.72 -21.20 -17.77
CA ALA A 105 -4.10 -22.33 -16.91
C ALA A 105 -2.90 -23.02 -16.25
N GLN A 106 -1.72 -22.90 -16.82
CA GLN A 106 -0.42 -23.22 -16.22
C GLN A 106 0.64 -22.40 -16.95
N ALA A 107 1.58 -21.80 -16.21
CA ALA A 107 2.84 -21.42 -16.82
C ALA A 107 3.46 -22.72 -17.34
N GLU A 108 3.70 -22.82 -18.66
CA GLU A 108 4.41 -23.95 -19.22
C GLU A 108 5.69 -24.15 -18.42
N SER A 109 5.86 -25.35 -17.89
CA SER A 109 6.96 -25.77 -17.00
C SER A 109 8.29 -25.85 -17.76
N GLY A 110 8.74 -24.71 -18.29
CA GLY A 110 10.10 -24.50 -18.74
C GLY A 110 10.88 -23.78 -17.64
N GLU A 111 12.18 -23.84 -17.66
CA GLU A 111 13.06 -23.07 -16.76
C GLU A 111 12.79 -21.57 -16.87
N MET A 112 11.70 -21.10 -16.23
CA MET A 112 11.40 -19.69 -16.15
C MET A 112 12.31 -19.06 -15.10
N ASN A 113 13.24 -18.24 -15.59
CA ASN A 113 14.02 -17.34 -14.76
C ASN A 113 13.18 -16.07 -14.45
N ARG A 114 13.73 -15.16 -13.66
CA ARG A 114 13.08 -13.89 -13.30
C ARG A 114 12.59 -13.08 -14.51
N MET A 115 13.29 -13.15 -15.65
CA MET A 115 12.85 -12.48 -16.88
C MET A 115 11.58 -13.13 -17.44
N GLY A 116 11.46 -14.44 -17.38
CA GLY A 116 10.24 -15.17 -17.75
C GLY A 116 9.05 -14.79 -16.87
N THR A 117 9.26 -14.58 -15.57
CA THR A 117 8.22 -14.09 -14.65
C THR A 117 7.69 -12.70 -15.06
N LEU A 118 8.58 -11.77 -15.38
CA LEU A 118 8.18 -10.45 -15.85
C LEU A 118 7.40 -10.53 -17.16
N GLN A 119 7.87 -11.34 -18.12
CA GLN A 119 7.17 -11.55 -19.40
C GLN A 119 5.79 -12.19 -19.20
N TYR A 120 5.67 -13.13 -18.26
CA TYR A 120 4.37 -13.73 -17.90
C TYR A 120 3.38 -12.64 -17.44
N TRP A 121 3.77 -11.83 -16.47
CA TRP A 121 2.90 -10.77 -15.96
C TRP A 121 2.61 -9.68 -17.00
N GLN A 122 3.57 -9.37 -17.84
CA GLN A 122 3.36 -8.45 -18.98
C GLN A 122 2.26 -8.95 -19.91
N LYS A 123 2.28 -10.24 -20.29
CA LYS A 123 1.23 -10.87 -21.12
C LYS A 123 -0.14 -10.82 -20.43
N VAL A 124 -0.19 -11.03 -19.12
CA VAL A 124 -1.43 -10.89 -18.33
C VAL A 124 -1.96 -9.45 -18.40
N GLY A 125 -1.11 -8.45 -18.22
CA GLY A 125 -1.47 -7.05 -18.34
C GLY A 125 -1.95 -6.67 -19.76
N GLN A 126 -1.29 -7.17 -20.79
CA GLN A 126 -1.69 -6.98 -22.21
C GLN A 126 -3.06 -7.59 -22.51
N CYS A 127 -3.32 -8.81 -22.03
CA CYS A 127 -4.65 -9.45 -22.13
C CYS A 127 -5.71 -8.59 -21.44
N ALA A 128 -5.39 -8.04 -20.30
CA ALA A 128 -6.28 -7.12 -19.56
C ALA A 128 -6.46 -5.77 -20.25
N ARG A 129 -5.68 -5.44 -21.27
CA ARG A 129 -5.61 -4.12 -21.91
C ARG A 129 -5.37 -3.00 -20.89
N ALA A 130 -4.53 -3.27 -19.90
CA ALA A 130 -4.16 -2.33 -18.86
C ALA A 130 -2.88 -1.60 -19.24
N GLN A 131 -2.73 -0.36 -18.80
CA GLN A 131 -1.46 0.37 -18.86
C GLN A 131 -0.55 -0.05 -17.71
N TYR A 132 -1.14 -0.30 -16.54
CA TYR A 132 -0.45 -0.79 -15.35
C TYR A 132 -1.13 -2.02 -14.80
N LEU A 133 -0.32 -2.99 -14.41
CA LEU A 133 -0.77 -4.20 -13.73
C LEU A 133 -0.28 -4.17 -12.29
N ILE A 134 -1.21 -4.28 -11.35
CA ILE A 134 -0.93 -4.43 -9.92
C ILE A 134 -0.86 -5.92 -9.63
N ILE A 135 0.28 -6.36 -9.08
CA ILE A 135 0.58 -7.77 -8.82
C ILE A 135 0.82 -7.95 -7.31
N PRO A 136 -0.19 -8.42 -6.57
CA PRO A 136 -0.02 -8.70 -5.14
C PRO A 136 0.55 -10.10 -4.93
N GLN A 137 1.53 -10.22 -4.02
CA GLN A 137 2.12 -11.49 -3.58
C GLN A 137 2.11 -11.57 -2.06
N ILE A 138 1.78 -12.75 -1.54
CA ILE A 138 1.82 -13.08 -0.12
C ILE A 138 2.84 -14.19 0.12
N ILE A 139 3.79 -13.94 1.02
CA ILE A 139 4.82 -14.93 1.40
C ILE A 139 4.41 -15.63 2.69
N THR A 140 3.84 -14.89 3.63
CA THR A 140 3.39 -15.44 4.91
C THR A 140 2.05 -14.84 5.30
N LEU A 141 1.09 -15.70 5.62
CA LEU A 141 -0.17 -15.36 6.26
C LEU A 141 -0.39 -16.35 7.40
N ARG A 142 0.14 -16.04 8.57
CA ARG A 142 0.03 -16.91 9.75
C ARG A 142 -0.94 -16.33 10.76
N GLU A 143 -1.96 -17.10 11.09
CA GLU A 143 -2.95 -16.72 12.09
C GLU A 143 -2.34 -16.79 13.49
N ARG A 144 -2.85 -15.95 14.39
CA ARG A 144 -2.52 -16.03 15.82
C ARG A 144 -3.05 -17.31 16.44
N VAL A 145 -2.35 -17.82 17.45
CA VAL A 145 -2.84 -18.88 18.32
C VAL A 145 -3.22 -18.27 19.65
N GLY A 146 -4.49 -18.37 20.03
CA GLY A 146 -5.04 -17.73 21.23
C GLY A 146 -6.19 -16.77 20.92
N SER A 147 -6.42 -15.79 21.79
CA SER A 147 -7.53 -14.85 21.70
C SER A 147 -7.06 -13.40 21.42
N ALA A 148 -8.01 -12.48 21.27
CA ALA A 148 -7.68 -11.06 21.15
C ALA A 148 -7.07 -10.46 22.44
N ALA A 149 -7.29 -11.10 23.57
CA ALA A 149 -6.77 -10.66 24.88
C ALA A 149 -5.42 -11.29 25.26
N GLY A 150 -5.07 -12.44 24.66
CA GLY A 150 -3.80 -13.13 24.92
C GLY A 150 -3.49 -14.17 23.87
N VAL A 151 -2.24 -14.25 23.44
CA VAL A 151 -1.76 -15.15 22.38
C VAL A 151 -0.54 -15.94 22.82
N GLU A 152 -0.45 -17.18 22.35
CA GLU A 152 0.75 -18.00 22.43
C GLU A 152 1.68 -17.73 21.23
N LYS A 153 1.05 -17.56 20.04
CA LYS A 153 1.76 -17.20 18.82
C LYS A 153 1.02 -16.04 18.16
N PRO A 154 1.71 -14.93 17.89
CA PRO A 154 1.11 -13.78 17.24
C PRO A 154 0.86 -14.04 15.75
N ALA A 155 -0.05 -13.27 15.17
CA ALA A 155 -0.23 -13.23 13.72
C ALA A 155 1.03 -12.67 13.05
N LYS A 156 1.36 -13.23 11.89
CA LYS A 156 2.44 -12.73 11.02
C LYS A 156 1.94 -12.58 9.60
N VAL A 157 2.29 -11.46 8.98
CA VAL A 157 2.02 -11.18 7.56
C VAL A 157 3.29 -10.71 6.89
N ASN A 158 3.57 -11.25 5.71
CA ASN A 158 4.61 -10.79 4.80
C ASN A 158 4.01 -10.75 3.39
N LEU A 159 3.80 -9.56 2.86
CA LEU A 159 3.21 -9.35 1.53
C LEU A 159 3.91 -8.23 0.78
N SER A 160 3.79 -8.26 -0.53
CA SER A 160 4.28 -7.22 -1.43
C SER A 160 3.24 -6.91 -2.50
N VAL A 161 3.17 -5.65 -2.93
CA VAL A 161 2.34 -5.19 -4.03
C VAL A 161 3.24 -4.53 -5.05
N PHE A 162 3.28 -5.06 -6.27
CA PHE A 162 4.10 -4.54 -7.37
C PHE A 162 3.23 -3.82 -8.38
N VAL A 163 3.75 -2.74 -8.95
CA VAL A 163 3.15 -2.01 -10.07
C VAL A 163 4.02 -2.20 -11.29
N MET A 164 3.51 -2.92 -12.28
CA MET A 164 4.19 -3.17 -13.54
C MET A 164 3.68 -2.20 -14.61
N ASN A 165 4.58 -1.56 -15.33
CA ASN A 165 4.24 -0.92 -16.59
C ASN A 165 4.12 -2.00 -17.67
N VAL A 166 2.92 -2.15 -18.25
CA VAL A 166 2.62 -3.24 -19.18
C VAL A 166 3.31 -3.06 -20.53
N GLU A 167 3.54 -1.82 -20.97
CA GLU A 167 4.24 -1.54 -22.21
C GLU A 167 5.70 -1.98 -22.15
N THR A 168 6.42 -1.61 -21.09
CA THR A 168 7.84 -1.93 -20.93
C THR A 168 8.09 -3.30 -20.32
N GLY A 169 7.10 -3.90 -19.65
CA GLY A 169 7.25 -5.14 -18.86
C GLY A 169 8.08 -4.98 -17.58
N GLY A 170 8.42 -3.74 -17.20
CA GLY A 170 9.22 -3.43 -16.03
C GLY A 170 8.38 -3.14 -14.78
N ILE A 171 8.91 -3.49 -13.60
CA ILE A 171 8.33 -3.05 -12.33
C ILE A 171 8.68 -1.58 -12.15
N GLN A 172 7.66 -0.73 -12.09
CA GLN A 172 7.79 0.71 -11.92
C GLN A 172 7.89 1.10 -10.45
N ASN A 173 7.11 0.44 -9.61
CA ASN A 173 7.08 0.69 -8.17
C ASN A 173 6.69 -0.58 -7.42
N TYR A 174 7.02 -0.67 -6.14
CA TYR A 174 6.55 -1.72 -5.27
C TYR A 174 6.49 -1.25 -3.83
N ALA A 175 5.58 -1.81 -3.05
CA ALA A 175 5.51 -1.65 -1.62
C ALA A 175 5.58 -3.01 -0.94
N HIS A 176 6.20 -3.04 0.23
CA HIS A 176 6.40 -4.26 1.01
C HIS A 176 5.93 -4.06 2.44
N PHE A 177 5.23 -5.05 2.97
CA PHE A 177 4.79 -5.07 4.35
C PHE A 177 5.14 -6.40 5.00
N GLU A 178 5.96 -6.33 6.03
CA GLU A 178 6.23 -7.47 6.90
C GLU A 178 6.03 -7.06 8.36
N GLU A 179 5.14 -7.74 9.05
CA GLU A 179 4.90 -7.52 10.47
C GLU A 179 4.51 -8.84 11.15
N GLU A 180 5.16 -9.10 12.30
CA GLU A 180 4.75 -10.06 13.29
C GLU A 180 4.44 -9.28 14.57
N GLN A 181 3.22 -9.38 15.09
CA GLN A 181 2.86 -8.68 16.31
C GLN A 181 3.73 -9.19 17.47
N ARG A 182 4.31 -8.27 18.25
CA ARG A 182 5.14 -8.60 19.41
C ARG A 182 4.47 -8.17 20.68
N THR A 183 4.82 -8.82 21.79
CA THR A 183 4.34 -8.41 23.11
C THR A 183 4.98 -7.09 23.53
N LEU A 184 4.30 -6.33 24.40
CA LEU A 184 4.87 -5.11 25.00
C LEU A 184 6.19 -5.38 25.75
N MET A 185 6.38 -6.62 26.23
CA MET A 185 7.60 -7.02 26.93
C MET A 185 8.78 -7.27 25.99
N ASP A 186 8.50 -7.66 24.74
CA ASP A 186 9.55 -7.98 23.78
C ASP A 186 10.08 -6.74 23.05
N ASN A 187 9.26 -5.68 22.92
CA ASN A 187 9.70 -4.46 22.25
C ASN A 187 8.92 -3.22 22.71
N VAL A 188 9.50 -2.48 23.66
CA VAL A 188 8.93 -1.24 24.19
C VAL A 188 8.72 -0.18 23.09
N LEU A 189 9.51 -0.21 22.01
CA LEU A 189 9.40 0.75 20.90
C LEU A 189 8.14 0.52 20.03
N GLU A 190 7.59 -0.69 20.04
CA GLU A 190 6.34 -1.01 19.32
C GLU A 190 5.09 -0.91 20.20
N ALA A 191 5.25 -0.51 21.47
CA ALA A 191 4.15 -0.29 22.41
C ALA A 191 3.10 0.69 21.84
N GLY A 192 3.53 1.69 21.03
CA GLY A 192 2.64 2.63 20.37
C GLY A 192 1.62 1.94 19.47
N LYS A 193 2.06 1.04 18.59
CA LYS A 193 1.16 0.29 17.70
C LYS A 193 0.15 -0.58 18.45
N PHE A 194 0.59 -1.21 19.54
CA PHE A 194 -0.31 -2.02 20.38
C PHE A 194 -1.37 -1.16 21.07
N LEU A 195 -1.00 0.03 21.53
CA LEU A 195 -1.93 0.99 22.11
C LEU A 195 -2.91 1.54 21.07
N GLU A 196 -2.46 1.88 19.87
CA GLU A 196 -3.30 2.28 18.74
C GLU A 196 -4.36 1.21 18.41
N ARG A 197 -3.98 -0.06 18.51
CA ARG A 197 -4.86 -1.23 18.37
C ARG A 197 -5.70 -1.53 19.63
N LYS A 198 -5.75 -0.59 20.58
CA LYS A 198 -6.50 -0.70 21.85
C LYS A 198 -6.09 -1.93 22.70
N GLY A 199 -4.81 -2.28 22.68
CA GLY A 199 -4.28 -3.43 23.42
C GLY A 199 -4.76 -4.80 22.91
N ARG A 200 -5.16 -4.89 21.65
CA ARG A 200 -5.76 -6.07 21.04
C ARG A 200 -4.82 -6.78 20.07
N TRP A 201 -4.79 -8.11 20.13
CA TRP A 201 -4.11 -8.93 19.15
C TRP A 201 -4.98 -9.09 17.91
N LEU A 202 -4.43 -8.72 16.76
CA LEU A 202 -5.12 -8.82 15.47
C LEU A 202 -5.09 -10.26 14.93
N THR A 203 -6.06 -10.60 14.12
CA THR A 203 -5.99 -11.77 13.23
C THR A 203 -5.03 -11.51 12.08
N ALA A 204 -4.61 -12.56 11.36
CA ALA A 204 -3.77 -12.39 10.18
C ALA A 204 -4.43 -11.51 9.10
N LEU A 205 -5.73 -11.65 8.87
CA LEU A 205 -6.46 -10.82 7.92
C LEU A 205 -6.60 -9.36 8.35
N GLU A 206 -6.82 -9.09 9.65
CA GLU A 206 -6.83 -7.72 10.17
C GLU A 206 -5.46 -7.07 9.99
N LEU A 207 -4.38 -7.81 10.24
CA LEU A 207 -3.01 -7.34 10.04
C LEU A 207 -2.69 -7.13 8.54
N ALA A 208 -3.15 -8.04 7.67
CA ALA A 208 -3.03 -7.91 6.23
C ALA A 208 -3.79 -6.68 5.70
N LYS A 209 -4.97 -6.38 6.24
CA LYS A 209 -5.74 -5.18 5.90
C LYS A 209 -4.95 -3.90 6.20
N GLU A 210 -4.34 -3.80 7.39
CA GLU A 210 -3.46 -2.68 7.72
C GLU A 210 -2.27 -2.58 6.77
N GLY A 211 -1.65 -3.72 6.46
CA GLY A 211 -0.52 -3.78 5.53
C GLY A 211 -0.88 -3.34 4.13
N LEU A 212 -2.02 -3.79 3.61
CA LEU A 212 -2.49 -3.42 2.28
C LEU A 212 -2.82 -1.93 2.18
N SER A 213 -3.48 -1.35 3.19
CA SER A 213 -3.73 0.09 3.23
C SER A 213 -2.42 0.89 3.19
N LYS A 214 -1.40 0.47 3.96
CA LYS A 214 -0.07 1.09 3.91
C LYS A 214 0.58 0.97 2.54
N CYS A 215 0.54 -0.23 1.93
CA CYS A 215 1.10 -0.44 0.60
C CYS A 215 0.41 0.43 -0.46
N VAL A 216 -0.92 0.52 -0.46
CA VAL A 216 -1.67 1.35 -1.41
C VAL A 216 -1.34 2.83 -1.24
N THR A 217 -1.26 3.31 0.00
CA THR A 217 -0.85 4.69 0.30
C THR A 217 0.58 4.98 -0.16
N GLU A 218 1.53 4.06 0.08
CA GLU A 218 2.94 4.19 -0.33
C GLU A 218 3.08 4.22 -1.85
N LEU A 219 2.33 3.37 -2.54
CA LEU A 219 2.31 3.29 -4.01
C LEU A 219 1.61 4.49 -4.66
N LYS A 220 0.81 5.24 -3.90
CA LYS A 220 0.00 6.37 -4.38
C LYS A 220 -0.97 5.95 -5.50
N LEU A 221 -1.62 4.82 -5.29
CA LEU A 221 -2.58 4.23 -6.22
C LEU A 221 -3.98 4.80 -6.06
#